data_52817761c868d241c164c973cad06aab
#
_entry.id   52817761c868d241c164c973cad06aab
#
_cell.length_a   1.000
_cell.length_b   1.000
_cell.length_c   1.000
_cell.angle_alpha   90.00
_cell.angle_beta   90.00
_cell.angle_gamma   90.00
#
_symmetry.space_group_name_H-M   'P 1'
#
loop_
_entity.id
_entity.type
_entity.pdbx_description
1 polymer ?
#
loop_
_entity_poly.entity_id
_entity_poly.type
_entity_poly.pdbx_seq_one_letter_code
_entity_poly.pdbx_strand_id
1 'polypeptide(L)'
;MKERLSNIEALRLLSMFTIVFYHLTDKAFEIHNDSVALGVFFNITHWGVPVFILISGYFFVRLTAKKLFSFYVQCVLWLFLSYFGSVALGFSDFSGSTLFCCLFPFSCTNLWFIKYYFFLMLLSPIINKGIEQLDVKTLYIINGTLLCSVLYFSLVWNMDVIAAGKSIYYFMVIYMTGASIRRLVELKIIDSSFASSLACYF
;
A
#
# COMPACT_ATOMS: atom_id res chain seq x y z
N MET A 1 -14.17 -13.33 -20.50
CA MET A 1 -12.80 -12.86 -20.17
C MET A 1 -12.94 -11.41 -19.73
N LYS A 2 -12.54 -11.05 -18.49
CA LYS A 2 -12.49 -9.63 -18.09
C LYS A 2 -11.38 -8.99 -18.92
N GLU A 3 -11.69 -7.94 -19.68
CA GLU A 3 -10.65 -7.10 -20.30
C GLU A 3 -9.67 -6.67 -19.23
N ARG A 4 -8.40 -7.00 -19.45
CA ARG A 4 -7.31 -6.51 -18.60
C ARG A 4 -7.17 -5.02 -18.89
N LEU A 5 -7.43 -4.20 -17.91
CA LEU A 5 -7.19 -2.76 -17.99
C LEU A 5 -5.68 -2.54 -17.94
N SER A 6 -5.04 -2.59 -19.10
CA SER A 6 -3.58 -2.55 -19.28
C SER A 6 -2.94 -1.35 -18.57
N ASN A 7 -3.62 -0.20 -18.58
CA ASN A 7 -3.15 1.03 -17.96
C ASN A 7 -3.09 0.93 -16.43
N ILE A 8 -4.08 0.27 -15.81
CA ILE A 8 -4.09 0.08 -14.35
C ILE A 8 -3.03 -0.93 -13.91
N GLU A 9 -2.77 -1.96 -14.71
CA GLU A 9 -1.67 -2.89 -14.45
C GLU A 9 -0.30 -2.19 -14.58
N ALA A 10 -0.13 -1.32 -15.58
CA ALA A 10 1.07 -0.50 -15.73
C ALA A 10 1.27 0.45 -14.53
N LEU A 11 0.19 1.12 -14.08
CA LEU A 11 0.22 1.98 -12.92
C LEU A 11 0.57 1.19 -11.64
N ARG A 12 0.06 -0.04 -11.52
CA ARG A 12 0.41 -0.93 -10.41
C ARG A 12 1.90 -1.29 -10.39
N LEU A 13 2.47 -1.63 -11.55
CA LEU A 13 3.90 -1.88 -11.68
C LEU A 13 4.72 -0.63 -11.33
N LEU A 14 4.32 0.52 -11.86
CA LEU A 14 4.97 1.79 -11.58
C LEU A 14 4.94 2.12 -10.08
N SER A 15 3.79 1.93 -9.41
CA SER A 15 3.68 2.13 -7.96
C SER A 15 4.57 1.18 -7.17
N MET A 16 4.76 -0.06 -7.60
CA MET A 16 5.71 -1.00 -6.97
C MET A 16 7.16 -0.52 -7.14
N PHE A 17 7.55 -0.04 -8.33
CA PHE A 17 8.87 0.55 -8.53
C PHE A 17 9.10 1.78 -7.65
N THR A 18 8.13 2.68 -7.57
CA THR A 18 8.26 3.86 -6.70
C THR A 18 8.34 3.50 -5.20
N ILE A 19 7.69 2.43 -4.75
CA ILE A 19 7.87 1.93 -3.37
C ILE A 19 9.32 1.46 -3.15
N VAL A 20 9.93 0.76 -4.10
CA VAL A 20 11.34 0.35 -3.99
C VAL A 20 12.26 1.59 -3.96
N PHE A 21 12.05 2.54 -4.88
CA PHE A 21 12.80 3.80 -4.89
C PHE A 21 12.62 4.61 -3.60
N TYR A 22 11.41 4.65 -3.04
CA TYR A 22 11.16 5.28 -1.76
C TYR A 22 12.08 4.71 -0.66
N HIS A 23 12.17 3.39 -0.53
CA HIS A 23 13.02 2.77 0.47
C HIS A 23 14.51 3.03 0.22
N LEU A 24 14.95 3.08 -1.04
CA LEU A 24 16.34 3.42 -1.38
C LEU A 24 16.64 4.87 -1.04
N THR A 25 15.74 5.81 -1.35
CA THR A 25 15.92 7.24 -1.05
C THR A 25 15.80 7.53 0.44
N ASP A 26 14.93 6.84 1.17
CA ASP A 26 14.80 6.93 2.63
C ASP A 26 16.14 6.59 3.32
N LYS A 27 16.76 5.48 2.91
CA LYS A 27 18.08 5.06 3.41
C LYS A 27 19.21 6.00 2.99
N ALA A 28 19.18 6.48 1.75
CA ALA A 28 20.17 7.45 1.27
C ALA A 28 20.04 8.81 2.02
N PHE A 29 18.81 9.22 2.32
CA PHE A 29 18.54 10.46 3.06
C PHE A 29 18.95 10.37 4.54
N GLU A 30 18.82 9.20 5.18
CA GLU A 30 19.36 8.96 6.53
C GLU A 30 20.89 9.20 6.61
N ILE A 31 21.60 8.95 5.49
CA ILE A 31 23.07 9.11 5.41
C ILE A 31 23.46 10.53 4.98
N HIS A 32 22.69 11.14 4.09
CA HIS A 32 22.98 12.42 3.42
C HIS A 32 21.80 13.40 3.56
N ASN A 33 21.42 13.74 4.78
CA ASN A 33 20.24 14.55 5.08
C ASN A 33 20.28 15.98 4.53
N ASP A 34 21.45 16.49 4.16
CA ASP A 34 21.62 17.85 3.61
C ASP A 34 21.37 17.94 2.10
N SER A 35 21.08 16.82 1.43
CA SER A 35 20.87 16.80 -0.01
C SER A 35 19.44 17.16 -0.39
N VAL A 36 19.25 18.37 -0.94
CA VAL A 36 17.96 18.84 -1.47
C VAL A 36 17.43 17.89 -2.55
N ALA A 37 18.32 17.37 -3.42
CA ALA A 37 17.93 16.43 -4.47
C ALA A 37 17.32 15.15 -3.90
N LEU A 38 17.94 14.56 -2.87
CA LEU A 38 17.39 13.37 -2.20
C LEU A 38 16.04 13.67 -1.53
N GLY A 39 15.89 14.84 -0.90
CA GLY A 39 14.61 15.27 -0.34
C GLY A 39 13.49 15.38 -1.38
N VAL A 40 13.81 15.90 -2.56
CA VAL A 40 12.84 15.97 -3.69
C VAL A 40 12.48 14.57 -4.17
N PHE A 41 13.45 13.68 -4.38
CA PHE A 41 13.18 12.29 -4.79
C PHE A 41 12.38 11.53 -3.75
N PHE A 42 12.66 11.70 -2.47
CA PHE A 42 11.91 11.11 -1.37
C PHE A 42 10.44 11.52 -1.42
N ASN A 43 10.15 12.81 -1.60
CA ASN A 43 8.78 13.31 -1.72
C ASN A 43 8.07 12.81 -2.99
N ILE A 44 8.77 12.78 -4.13
CA ILE A 44 8.21 12.27 -5.39
C ILE A 44 7.87 10.78 -5.27
N THR A 45 8.63 9.98 -4.57
CA THR A 45 8.37 8.53 -4.46
C THR A 45 7.31 8.16 -3.41
N HIS A 46 6.86 9.12 -2.60
CA HIS A 46 5.89 8.88 -1.52
C HIS A 46 4.50 8.42 -2.00
N TRP A 47 4.12 8.76 -3.25
CA TRP A 47 2.80 8.41 -3.79
C TRP A 47 2.64 6.91 -4.14
N GLY A 48 3.72 6.14 -4.22
CA GLY A 48 3.68 4.73 -4.63
C GLY A 48 2.79 3.86 -3.74
N VAL A 49 2.89 4.03 -2.42
CA VAL A 49 2.09 3.26 -1.45
C VAL A 49 0.59 3.56 -1.56
N PRO A 50 0.13 4.83 -1.47
CA PRO A 50 -1.29 5.13 -1.60
C PRO A 50 -1.89 4.69 -2.93
N VAL A 51 -1.19 4.84 -4.04
CA VAL A 51 -1.67 4.39 -5.35
C VAL A 51 -1.79 2.87 -5.40
N PHE A 52 -0.82 2.14 -4.88
CA PHE A 52 -0.90 0.67 -4.81
C PHE A 52 -2.09 0.19 -3.98
N ILE A 53 -2.37 0.84 -2.85
CA ILE A 53 -3.51 0.49 -1.98
C ILE A 53 -4.83 0.85 -2.67
N LEU A 54 -4.90 2.01 -3.32
CA LEU A 54 -6.08 2.47 -4.06
C LEU A 54 -6.43 1.48 -5.18
N ILE A 55 -5.44 1.03 -5.97
CA ILE A 55 -5.62 0.01 -7.00
C ILE A 55 -6.09 -1.31 -6.36
N SER A 56 -5.54 -1.68 -5.23
CA SER A 56 -5.95 -2.89 -4.50
C SER A 56 -7.43 -2.82 -4.08
N GLY A 57 -7.90 -1.63 -3.64
CA GLY A 57 -9.30 -1.35 -3.36
C GLY A 57 -10.17 -1.43 -4.60
N TYR A 58 -9.75 -0.80 -5.70
CA TYR A 58 -10.48 -0.81 -6.97
C TYR A 58 -10.73 -2.23 -7.49
N PHE A 59 -9.77 -3.13 -7.36
CA PHE A 59 -9.93 -4.53 -7.78
C PHE A 59 -10.61 -5.43 -6.74
N PHE A 60 -10.99 -4.92 -5.60
CA PHE A 60 -11.55 -5.69 -4.49
C PHE A 60 -10.68 -6.90 -4.16
N VAL A 61 -9.72 -6.72 -3.28
CA VAL A 61 -8.87 -7.83 -2.82
C VAL A 61 -9.77 -8.95 -2.30
N ARG A 62 -9.68 -10.12 -2.94
CA ARG A 62 -10.40 -11.31 -2.51
C ARG A 62 -9.51 -12.13 -1.60
N LEU A 63 -9.86 -12.14 -0.33
CA LEU A 63 -9.19 -12.97 0.66
C LEU A 63 -9.51 -14.44 0.40
N THR A 64 -8.46 -15.25 0.26
CA THR A 64 -8.55 -16.72 0.33
C THR A 64 -7.39 -17.23 1.18
N ALA A 65 -7.58 -18.33 1.89
CA ALA A 65 -6.52 -18.94 2.71
C ALA A 65 -5.24 -19.19 1.89
N LYS A 66 -5.39 -19.64 0.63
CA LYS A 66 -4.27 -19.85 -0.28
C LYS A 66 -3.49 -18.56 -0.56
N LYS A 67 -4.17 -17.44 -0.80
CA LYS A 67 -3.49 -16.13 -1.06
C LYS A 67 -2.78 -15.63 0.18
N LEU A 68 -3.42 -15.76 1.35
CA LEU A 68 -2.84 -15.33 2.61
C LEU A 68 -1.58 -16.14 2.92
N PHE A 69 -1.65 -17.45 2.78
CA PHE A 69 -0.50 -18.34 2.97
C PHE A 69 0.61 -18.06 1.94
N SER A 70 0.26 -17.88 0.65
CA SER A 70 1.23 -17.53 -0.39
C SER A 70 1.92 -16.20 -0.09
N PHE A 71 1.18 -15.19 0.38
CA PHE A 71 1.74 -13.91 0.77
C PHE A 71 2.72 -14.05 1.95
N TYR A 72 2.33 -14.80 2.98
CA TYR A 72 3.21 -15.09 4.11
C TYR A 72 4.50 -15.78 3.67
N VAL A 73 4.39 -16.86 2.89
CA VAL A 73 5.55 -17.62 2.38
C VAL A 73 6.47 -16.74 1.54
N GLN A 74 5.92 -15.90 0.69
CA GLN A 74 6.71 -14.94 -0.10
C GLN A 74 7.49 -13.97 0.80
N CYS A 75 6.86 -13.42 1.84
CA CYS A 75 7.54 -12.54 2.80
C CYS A 75 8.70 -13.27 3.50
N VAL A 76 8.46 -14.47 3.98
CA VAL A 76 9.48 -15.31 4.64
C VAL A 76 10.64 -15.61 3.67
N LEU A 77 10.35 -16.06 2.45
CA LEU A 77 11.37 -16.35 1.45
C LEU A 77 12.25 -15.14 1.12
N TRP A 78 11.65 -13.95 0.94
CA TRP A 78 12.40 -12.73 0.66
C TRP A 78 13.26 -12.29 1.85
N LEU A 79 12.79 -12.46 3.09
CA LEU A 79 13.58 -12.18 4.29
C LEU A 79 14.78 -13.13 4.39
N PHE A 80 14.59 -14.42 4.17
CA PHE A 80 15.67 -15.37 4.13
C PHE A 80 16.69 -15.06 3.03
N LEU A 81 16.22 -14.77 1.83
CA LEU A 81 17.07 -14.42 0.69
C LEU A 81 17.89 -13.15 0.99
N SER A 82 17.27 -12.12 1.53
CA SER A 82 17.94 -10.87 1.93
C SER A 82 18.96 -11.11 3.04
N TYR A 83 18.61 -11.91 4.04
CA TYR A 83 19.50 -12.21 5.16
C TYR A 83 20.74 -12.99 4.70
N PHE A 84 20.55 -14.09 3.96
CA PHE A 84 21.65 -14.89 3.44
C PHE A 84 22.51 -14.11 2.43
N GLY A 85 21.89 -13.27 1.60
CA GLY A 85 22.60 -12.37 0.71
C GLY A 85 23.49 -11.38 1.47
N SER A 86 22.98 -10.79 2.56
CA SER A 86 23.71 -9.87 3.41
C SER A 86 24.93 -10.56 4.09
N VAL A 87 24.73 -11.76 4.60
CA VAL A 87 25.81 -12.55 5.22
C VAL A 87 26.85 -12.95 4.17
N ALA A 88 26.43 -13.42 3.00
CA ALA A 88 27.31 -13.86 1.93
C ALA A 88 28.18 -12.71 1.35
N LEU A 89 27.64 -11.49 1.35
CA LEU A 89 28.35 -10.28 0.90
C LEU A 89 29.18 -9.61 2.03
N GLY A 90 29.16 -10.18 3.23
CA GLY A 90 29.93 -9.64 4.37
C GLY A 90 29.33 -8.37 4.99
N PHE A 91 28.07 -8.03 4.71
CA PHE A 91 27.39 -6.87 5.31
C PHE A 91 26.87 -7.16 6.72
N SER A 92 26.74 -8.41 7.11
CA SER A 92 26.28 -8.80 8.45
C SER A 92 26.87 -10.15 8.85
N ASP A 93 27.09 -10.33 10.15
CA ASP A 93 27.48 -11.61 10.71
C ASP A 93 26.31 -12.57 10.81
N PHE A 94 26.61 -13.88 10.79
CA PHE A 94 25.58 -14.90 10.97
C PHE A 94 25.02 -14.85 12.40
N SER A 95 23.70 -14.73 12.51
CA SER A 95 22.97 -14.70 13.78
C SER A 95 21.74 -15.60 13.71
N GLY A 96 21.70 -16.61 14.58
CA GLY A 96 20.56 -17.50 14.69
C GLY A 96 19.27 -16.82 15.14
N SER A 97 19.36 -15.75 15.94
CA SER A 97 18.20 -14.95 16.36
C SER A 97 17.59 -14.19 15.17
N THR A 98 18.42 -13.60 14.32
CA THR A 98 17.97 -12.93 13.11
C THR A 98 17.34 -13.91 12.12
N LEU A 99 17.93 -15.09 11.98
CA LEU A 99 17.38 -16.17 11.17
C LEU A 99 15.99 -16.60 11.65
N PHE A 100 15.82 -16.74 12.96
CA PHE A 100 14.52 -17.05 13.58
C PHE A 100 13.51 -15.93 13.33
N CYS A 101 13.93 -14.67 13.42
CA CYS A 101 13.09 -13.52 13.14
C CYS A 101 12.57 -13.49 11.69
N CYS A 102 13.27 -14.07 10.73
CA CYS A 102 12.79 -14.15 9.34
C CYS A 102 11.51 -14.98 9.19
N LEU A 103 11.22 -15.90 10.15
CA LEU A 103 9.98 -16.66 10.19
C LEU A 103 8.78 -15.81 10.65
N PHE A 104 9.02 -14.63 11.24
CA PHE A 104 7.98 -13.77 11.80
C PHE A 104 7.97 -12.38 11.13
N PRO A 105 7.63 -12.29 9.81
CA PRO A 105 7.75 -11.06 9.02
C PRO A 105 6.92 -9.91 9.58
N PHE A 106 5.84 -10.18 10.31
CA PHE A 106 4.93 -9.17 10.83
C PHE A 106 5.27 -8.67 12.24
N SER A 107 6.12 -9.40 12.97
CA SER A 107 6.43 -9.10 14.38
C SER A 107 7.86 -8.68 14.60
N CYS A 108 8.80 -9.35 13.96
CA CYS A 108 10.24 -9.16 14.21
C CYS A 108 10.93 -8.23 13.19
N THR A 109 10.22 -7.72 12.18
CA THR A 109 10.80 -6.87 11.15
C THR A 109 10.13 -5.51 11.08
N ASN A 110 10.87 -4.50 10.61
CA ASN A 110 10.36 -3.15 10.40
C ASN A 110 9.62 -2.99 9.06
N LEU A 111 9.09 -4.06 8.51
CA LEU A 111 8.34 -4.07 7.25
C LEU A 111 6.91 -3.55 7.46
N TRP A 112 6.80 -2.25 7.81
CA TRP A 112 5.53 -1.60 8.16
C TRP A 112 4.46 -1.76 7.07
N PHE A 113 4.84 -1.60 5.78
CA PHE A 113 3.92 -1.75 4.66
C PHE A 113 3.31 -3.15 4.59
N ILE A 114 4.14 -4.19 4.66
CA ILE A 114 3.72 -5.59 4.60
C ILE A 114 2.79 -5.93 5.76
N LYS A 115 3.09 -5.43 6.96
CA LYS A 115 2.25 -5.60 8.16
C LYS A 115 0.85 -5.02 7.95
N TYR A 116 0.76 -3.75 7.55
CA TYR A 116 -0.54 -3.09 7.35
C TYR A 116 -1.29 -3.65 6.15
N TYR A 117 -0.60 -4.04 5.08
CA TYR A 117 -1.23 -4.68 3.94
C TYR A 117 -1.80 -6.06 4.28
N PHE A 118 -1.13 -6.83 5.12
CA PHE A 118 -1.64 -8.10 5.64
C PHE A 118 -2.95 -7.88 6.43
N PHE A 119 -2.98 -6.94 7.36
CA PHE A 119 -4.21 -6.60 8.09
C PHE A 119 -5.31 -6.09 7.16
N LEU A 120 -4.97 -5.28 6.17
CA LEU A 120 -5.91 -4.82 5.16
C LEU A 120 -6.51 -5.99 4.38
N MET A 121 -5.72 -6.99 4.00
CA MET A 121 -6.22 -8.20 3.35
C MET A 121 -7.22 -8.95 4.23
N LEU A 122 -6.98 -9.04 5.53
CA LEU A 122 -7.91 -9.67 6.48
C LEU A 122 -9.23 -8.89 6.59
N LEU A 123 -9.18 -7.56 6.56
CA LEU A 123 -10.35 -6.70 6.67
C LEU A 123 -11.10 -6.52 5.34
N SER A 124 -10.45 -6.78 4.21
CA SER A 124 -10.99 -6.53 2.88
C SER A 124 -12.35 -7.19 2.61
N PRO A 125 -12.67 -8.42 3.06
CA PRO A 125 -13.99 -9.00 2.82
C PRO A 125 -15.13 -8.22 3.50
N ILE A 126 -14.87 -7.70 4.70
CA ILE A 126 -15.85 -6.90 5.46
C ILE A 126 -16.05 -5.55 4.76
N ILE A 127 -14.95 -4.88 4.41
CA ILE A 127 -14.99 -3.58 3.73
C ILE A 127 -15.70 -3.71 2.37
N ASN A 128 -15.35 -4.70 1.57
CA ASN A 128 -15.93 -4.91 0.24
C ASN A 128 -17.43 -5.15 0.33
N LYS A 129 -17.87 -6.04 1.24
CA LYS A 129 -19.27 -6.33 1.45
C LYS A 129 -20.04 -5.11 1.97
N GLY A 130 -19.44 -4.34 2.86
CA GLY A 130 -20.02 -3.08 3.34
C GLY A 130 -20.26 -2.10 2.19
N ILE A 131 -19.25 -1.86 1.35
CA ILE A 131 -19.34 -0.96 0.19
C ILE A 131 -20.40 -1.42 -0.82
N GLU A 132 -20.50 -2.72 -1.08
CA GLU A 132 -21.51 -3.28 -2.00
C GLU A 132 -22.95 -3.06 -1.52
N GLN A 133 -23.17 -2.97 -0.21
CA GLN A 133 -24.50 -2.81 0.40
C GLN A 133 -24.92 -1.36 0.62
N LEU A 134 -23.97 -0.42 0.66
CA LEU A 134 -24.26 0.98 0.90
C LEU A 134 -24.89 1.64 -0.34
N ASP A 135 -25.82 2.56 -0.12
CA ASP A 135 -26.30 3.47 -1.14
C ASP A 135 -25.22 4.50 -1.51
N VAL A 136 -25.32 5.07 -2.71
CA VAL A 136 -24.32 5.98 -3.27
C VAL A 136 -24.10 7.22 -2.40
N LYS A 137 -25.19 7.80 -1.89
CA LYS A 137 -25.13 9.00 -1.05
C LYS A 137 -24.36 8.75 0.26
N THR A 138 -24.71 7.66 0.94
CA THR A 138 -24.04 7.23 2.18
C THR A 138 -22.57 6.90 1.91
N LEU A 139 -22.26 6.24 0.79
CA LEU A 139 -20.91 5.93 0.38
C LEU A 139 -20.05 7.21 0.22
N TYR A 140 -20.60 8.25 -0.46
CA TYR A 140 -19.91 9.53 -0.61
C TYR A 140 -19.67 10.22 0.74
N ILE A 141 -20.68 10.24 1.60
CA ILE A 141 -20.57 10.89 2.92
C ILE A 141 -19.48 10.20 3.75
N ILE A 142 -19.53 8.88 3.87
CA ILE A 142 -18.56 8.10 4.63
C ILE A 142 -17.15 8.30 4.06
N ASN A 143 -16.98 8.13 2.76
CA ASN A 143 -15.65 8.23 2.13
C ASN A 143 -15.09 9.66 2.24
N GLY A 144 -15.91 10.68 2.00
CA GLY A 144 -15.53 12.07 2.16
C GLY A 144 -15.14 12.41 3.60
N THR A 145 -15.94 11.97 4.58
CA THR A 145 -15.63 12.17 6.00
C THR A 145 -14.32 11.51 6.41
N LEU A 146 -14.09 10.28 5.95
CA LEU A 146 -12.84 9.56 6.24
C LEU A 146 -11.62 10.24 5.60
N LEU A 147 -11.73 10.72 4.37
CA LEU A 147 -10.66 11.51 3.71
C LEU A 147 -10.39 12.82 4.46
N CYS A 148 -11.44 13.54 4.83
CA CYS A 148 -11.30 14.75 5.65
C CYS A 148 -10.64 14.46 7.00
N SER A 149 -10.94 13.33 7.63
CA SER A 149 -10.32 12.96 8.90
C SER A 149 -8.84 12.63 8.74
N VAL A 150 -8.42 11.99 7.64
CA VAL A 150 -6.99 11.78 7.34
C VAL A 150 -6.27 13.12 7.20
N LEU A 151 -6.85 14.07 6.47
CA LEU A 151 -6.29 15.42 6.33
C LEU A 151 -6.24 16.15 7.67
N TYR A 152 -7.30 16.07 8.47
CA TYR A 152 -7.35 16.68 9.80
C TYR A 152 -6.26 16.14 10.72
N PHE A 153 -6.15 14.82 10.85
CA PHE A 153 -5.14 14.19 11.70
C PHE A 153 -3.71 14.42 11.22
N SER A 154 -3.52 14.55 9.90
CA SER A 154 -2.19 14.80 9.32
C SER A 154 -1.78 16.26 9.49
N LEU A 155 -2.68 17.22 9.22
CA LEU A 155 -2.33 18.65 9.12
C LEU A 155 -2.58 19.41 10.42
N VAL A 156 -3.66 19.09 11.14
CA VAL A 156 -4.09 19.85 12.34
C VAL A 156 -3.56 19.22 13.60
N TRP A 157 -3.69 17.89 13.72
CA TRP A 157 -3.25 17.19 14.94
C TRP A 157 -1.79 16.69 14.83
N ASN A 158 -1.18 16.83 13.68
CA ASN A 158 0.21 16.45 13.40
C ASN A 158 0.55 15.02 13.88
N MET A 159 -0.36 14.08 13.61
CA MET A 159 -0.10 12.66 13.91
C MET A 159 0.84 12.07 12.86
N ASP A 160 2.13 12.05 13.16
CA ASP A 160 3.19 11.57 12.26
C ASP A 160 2.89 10.23 11.61
N VAL A 161 2.28 9.29 12.35
CA VAL A 161 1.94 7.96 11.85
C VAL A 161 0.90 8.00 10.72
N ILE A 162 -0.05 8.95 10.77
CA ILE A 162 -1.07 9.13 9.73
C ILE A 162 -0.50 9.98 8.60
N ALA A 163 0.21 11.05 8.92
CA ALA A 163 0.87 11.94 7.96
C ALA A 163 1.89 11.18 7.10
N ALA A 164 2.66 10.27 7.71
CA ALA A 164 3.59 9.40 7.00
C ALA A 164 2.91 8.23 6.26
N GLY A 165 1.58 8.09 6.33
CA GLY A 165 0.86 6.97 5.73
C GLY A 165 1.12 5.60 6.37
N LYS A 166 1.79 5.56 7.53
CA LYS A 166 2.21 4.34 8.22
C LYS A 166 1.19 3.87 9.25
N SER A 167 -0.09 3.75 8.86
CA SER A 167 -1.14 3.28 9.76
C SER A 167 -2.18 2.42 9.04
N ILE A 168 -2.76 1.47 9.75
CA ILE A 168 -3.87 0.65 9.23
C ILE A 168 -5.09 1.52 8.88
N TYR A 169 -5.33 2.59 9.65
CA TYR A 169 -6.40 3.54 9.38
C TYR A 169 -6.24 4.19 8.00
N TYR A 170 -5.04 4.72 7.70
CA TYR A 170 -4.72 5.30 6.39
C TYR A 170 -4.93 4.28 5.26
N PHE A 171 -4.45 3.05 5.43
CA PHE A 171 -4.62 1.96 4.46
C PHE A 171 -6.08 1.65 4.19
N MET A 172 -6.90 1.59 5.25
CA MET A 172 -8.35 1.35 5.12
C MET A 172 -9.04 2.47 4.35
N VAL A 173 -8.75 3.74 4.66
CA VAL A 173 -9.37 4.89 3.99
C VAL A 173 -9.01 4.92 2.50
N ILE A 174 -7.74 4.76 2.14
CA ILE A 174 -7.32 4.74 0.74
C ILE A 174 -7.90 3.53 0.00
N TYR A 175 -7.93 2.35 0.63
CA TYR A 175 -8.56 1.17 0.06
C TYR A 175 -10.06 1.38 -0.18
N MET A 176 -10.79 1.93 0.77
CA MET A 176 -12.22 2.24 0.65
C MET A 176 -12.45 3.25 -0.47
N THR A 177 -11.57 4.23 -0.64
CA THR A 177 -11.64 5.19 -1.77
C THR A 177 -11.54 4.47 -3.10
N GLY A 178 -10.57 3.57 -3.28
CA GLY A 178 -10.44 2.76 -4.49
C GLY A 178 -11.66 1.87 -4.77
N ALA A 179 -12.16 1.21 -3.73
CA ALA A 179 -13.35 0.36 -3.80
C ALA A 179 -14.62 1.17 -4.11
N SER A 180 -14.73 2.38 -3.58
CA SER A 180 -15.83 3.32 -3.87
C SER A 180 -15.80 3.79 -5.34
N ILE A 181 -14.63 4.13 -5.87
CA ILE A 181 -14.47 4.49 -7.29
C ILE A 181 -14.96 3.33 -8.18
N ARG A 182 -14.56 2.11 -7.88
CA ARG A 182 -15.06 0.94 -8.61
C ARG A 182 -16.57 0.84 -8.57
N ARG A 183 -17.19 1.00 -7.39
CA ARG A 183 -18.65 0.92 -7.22
C ARG A 183 -19.36 1.97 -8.08
N LEU A 184 -18.82 3.19 -8.15
CA LEU A 184 -19.37 4.27 -8.97
C LEU A 184 -19.23 3.99 -10.47
N VAL A 185 -18.13 3.38 -10.89
CA VAL A 185 -17.95 2.92 -12.29
C VAL A 185 -18.94 1.81 -12.63
N GLU A 186 -19.14 0.83 -11.75
CA GLU A 186 -20.11 -0.26 -11.94
C GLU A 186 -21.55 0.26 -12.03
N LEU A 187 -21.90 1.31 -11.31
CA LEU A 187 -23.20 1.98 -11.36
C LEU A 187 -23.32 2.97 -12.54
N LYS A 188 -22.30 3.09 -13.38
CA LYS A 188 -22.23 4.03 -14.53
C LYS A 188 -22.39 5.50 -14.14
N ILE A 189 -22.08 5.87 -12.91
CA ILE A 189 -22.07 7.26 -12.43
C ILE A 189 -20.79 7.95 -12.91
N ILE A 190 -19.69 7.20 -12.97
CA ILE A 190 -18.41 7.62 -13.53
C ILE A 190 -18.13 6.74 -14.75
N ASP A 191 -17.73 7.36 -15.86
CA ASP A 191 -17.35 6.60 -17.05
C ASP A 191 -16.06 5.80 -16.79
N SER A 192 -16.02 4.58 -17.32
CA SER A 192 -14.83 3.71 -17.24
C SER A 192 -13.64 4.34 -17.98
N SER A 193 -13.86 5.17 -18.99
CA SER A 193 -12.82 5.95 -19.65
C SER A 193 -12.15 6.94 -18.71
N PHE A 194 -12.90 7.58 -17.80
CA PHE A 194 -12.36 8.50 -16.81
C PHE A 194 -11.44 7.78 -15.80
N ALA A 195 -11.82 6.58 -15.35
CA ALA A 195 -10.98 5.78 -14.46
C ALA A 195 -9.67 5.34 -15.12
N SER A 196 -9.70 5.03 -16.43
CA SER A 196 -8.49 4.71 -17.21
C SER A 196 -7.66 5.95 -17.55
N SER A 197 -8.30 7.11 -17.75
CA SER A 197 -7.61 8.38 -17.97
C SER A 197 -6.88 8.87 -16.73
N LEU A 198 -7.48 8.76 -15.53
CA LEU A 198 -6.78 9.03 -14.26
C LEU A 198 -5.48 8.23 -14.15
N ALA A 199 -5.46 6.98 -14.62
CA ALA A 199 -4.26 6.15 -14.63
C ALA A 199 -3.21 6.58 -15.67
N CYS A 200 -3.56 7.44 -16.64
CA CYS A 200 -2.63 7.97 -17.65
C CYS A 200 -2.03 9.33 -17.25
N TYR A 201 -2.60 10.02 -16.27
CA TYR A 201 -2.11 11.34 -15.81
C TYR A 201 -1.18 11.26 -14.59
N PHE A 202 -1.05 10.07 -14.00
CA PHE A 202 -0.09 9.76 -12.93
C PHE A 202 1.04 8.86 -13.45
#